data_444a5963283dc180419025cdaf4193e9
#
_entry.id   444a5963283dc180419025cdaf4193e9
#
_cell.length_a   1.000
_cell.length_b   1.000
_cell.length_c   1.000
_cell.angle_alpha   90.00
_cell.angle_beta   90.00
_cell.angle_gamma   90.00
#
_symmetry.space_group_name_H-M   'P 1'
#
loop_
_entity.id
_entity.type
_entity.pdbx_description
1 polymer ?
#
loop_
_entity_poly.entity_id
_entity_poly.type
_entity_poly.pdbx_seq_one_letter_code
_entity_poly.pdbx_strand_id
1 'polypeptide(L)'
;MTGRPNSIPKTELLLEHFFELSNDLFCIAGYDGYFRKINPAVSKLLGYTDEELFSRPIKEFVYESDRDITAKWREEVTKNKPLLNFENRYVTKTGELVWLSWTSMPVDDQKLIYAIAKNITHQKKQEEERNLMLSNFAKINKDLKKLSYTNSHDLRSPVNNLLSIFNLLDVSKIEDEETLQFIEMLKSTSESLRQALNDYVDILILEENNNTQIEALSLNDSLINVSRSINSLIQDSKATVSVDFSELEKINFNKAYLESIFLNLITNSIKYAMPGRLPHISICSKKVNGISQLFFSDNGLGFDLNTVKDKIFGLHQKFHNHVDSKGIGLYLVYNHINSLGGHIAVESEVNVGTKFIISFKD
;
A
#
# COMPACT_ATOMS: atom_id res chain seq x y z
N MET A 1 42.45 -5.92 -54.66
CA MET A 1 42.05 -4.50 -54.81
C MET A 1 41.01 -4.23 -53.74
N THR A 2 41.45 -3.68 -52.63
CA THR A 2 40.59 -3.34 -51.50
C THR A 2 40.43 -1.85 -51.44
N GLY A 3 39.34 -1.36 -52.03
CA GLY A 3 38.94 0.03 -51.88
C GLY A 3 38.49 0.31 -50.46
N ARG A 4 39.20 1.11 -49.70
CA ARG A 4 38.67 1.74 -48.49
C ARG A 4 37.63 2.76 -48.94
N PRO A 5 36.39 2.71 -48.46
CA PRO A 5 35.43 3.74 -48.74
C PRO A 5 35.69 4.95 -47.87
N ASN A 6 35.71 6.09 -48.51
CA ASN A 6 35.28 7.41 -48.09
C ASN A 6 35.99 8.09 -46.91
N SER A 7 36.72 9.15 -47.32
CA SER A 7 36.98 10.29 -46.45
C SER A 7 35.70 10.78 -45.78
N ILE A 8 35.68 10.69 -44.44
CA ILE A 8 34.67 11.34 -43.62
C ILE A 8 34.63 12.82 -43.98
N PRO A 9 33.47 13.42 -44.26
CA PRO A 9 33.36 14.84 -44.55
C PRO A 9 34.06 15.67 -43.46
N LYS A 10 34.59 16.84 -43.81
CA LYS A 10 35.27 17.71 -42.85
C LYS A 10 34.47 17.81 -41.56
N THR A 11 35.12 17.67 -40.41
CA THR A 11 34.53 17.60 -39.07
C THR A 11 33.51 18.72 -38.78
N GLU A 12 33.74 19.91 -39.37
CA GLU A 12 32.80 21.04 -39.28
C GLU A 12 31.43 20.75 -39.89
N LEU A 13 31.35 20.10 -41.04
CA LEU A 13 30.09 19.77 -41.72
C LEU A 13 29.27 18.73 -40.92
N LEU A 14 29.94 17.78 -40.27
CA LEU A 14 29.31 16.79 -39.42
C LEU A 14 28.70 17.42 -38.15
N LEU A 15 29.43 18.34 -37.53
CA LEU A 15 28.95 19.02 -36.30
C LEU A 15 27.75 19.94 -36.62
N GLU A 16 27.74 20.58 -37.77
CA GLU A 16 26.63 21.42 -38.20
C GLU A 16 25.34 20.61 -38.42
N HIS A 17 25.44 19.43 -39.03
CA HIS A 17 24.30 18.54 -39.19
C HIS A 17 23.74 18.05 -37.84
N PHE A 18 24.59 17.73 -36.85
CA PHE A 18 24.11 17.40 -35.51
C PHE A 18 23.38 18.57 -34.86
N PHE A 19 23.86 19.78 -35.00
CA PHE A 19 23.24 20.99 -34.48
C PHE A 19 21.87 21.23 -35.13
N GLU A 20 21.75 21.10 -36.44
CA GLU A 20 20.52 21.40 -37.17
C GLU A 20 19.46 20.31 -37.09
N LEU A 21 19.84 19.02 -37.05
CA LEU A 21 18.91 17.91 -37.07
C LEU A 21 18.42 17.49 -35.66
N SER A 22 19.01 18.06 -34.61
CA SER A 22 18.61 17.73 -33.24
C SER A 22 17.19 18.22 -32.90
N ASN A 23 16.41 17.38 -32.24
CA ASN A 23 15.14 17.78 -31.65
C ASN A 23 15.31 18.49 -30.29
N ASP A 24 16.49 18.36 -29.64
CA ASP A 24 16.82 19.15 -28.46
C ASP A 24 17.17 20.58 -28.91
N LEU A 25 16.85 21.54 -28.05
CA LEU A 25 17.11 22.95 -28.32
C LEU A 25 18.56 23.26 -28.04
N PHE A 26 19.31 23.60 -29.07
CA PHE A 26 20.68 24.08 -28.92
C PHE A 26 20.73 25.59 -29.10
N CYS A 27 21.36 26.28 -28.16
CA CYS A 27 21.59 27.70 -28.32
C CYS A 27 22.95 28.13 -27.75
N ILE A 28 23.47 29.17 -28.34
CA ILE A 28 24.61 29.95 -27.85
C ILE A 28 24.07 31.33 -27.50
N ALA A 29 24.32 31.78 -26.27
CA ALA A 29 23.88 33.09 -25.79
C ALA A 29 25.07 33.91 -25.28
N GLY A 30 25.02 35.22 -25.45
CA GLY A 30 25.98 36.12 -24.83
C GLY A 30 25.71 36.35 -23.35
N TYR A 31 26.72 36.81 -22.60
CA TYR A 31 26.53 37.20 -21.19
C TYR A 31 25.54 38.38 -21.03
N ASP A 32 25.37 39.17 -22.12
CA ASP A 32 24.37 40.26 -22.20
C ASP A 32 22.91 39.80 -22.27
N GLY A 33 22.66 38.51 -22.42
CA GLY A 33 21.31 37.96 -22.37
C GLY A 33 20.62 37.79 -23.72
N TYR A 34 21.33 37.87 -24.83
CA TYR A 34 20.79 37.67 -26.16
C TYR A 34 21.28 36.36 -26.78
N PHE A 35 20.48 35.75 -27.62
CA PHE A 35 20.90 34.62 -28.43
C PHE A 35 21.95 35.08 -29.45
N ARG A 36 22.93 34.24 -29.75
CA ARG A 36 23.95 34.40 -30.79
C ARG A 36 23.82 33.36 -31.89
N LYS A 37 23.46 32.14 -31.52
CA LYS A 37 23.14 31.04 -32.44
C LYS A 37 22.08 30.14 -31.81
N ILE A 38 21.17 29.69 -32.64
CA ILE A 38 20.12 28.72 -32.24
C ILE A 38 20.00 27.66 -33.33
N ASN A 39 19.52 26.45 -32.96
CA ASN A 39 19.14 25.46 -33.96
C ASN A 39 17.66 25.61 -34.35
N PRO A 40 17.22 25.01 -35.48
CA PRO A 40 15.82 25.11 -35.93
C PRO A 40 14.78 24.60 -34.93
N ALA A 41 15.17 23.73 -33.96
CA ALA A 41 14.27 23.27 -32.94
C ALA A 41 13.79 24.40 -32.00
N VAL A 42 14.62 25.43 -31.77
CA VAL A 42 14.28 26.58 -30.91
C VAL A 42 13.16 27.41 -31.55
N SER A 43 13.37 27.87 -32.79
CA SER A 43 12.37 28.68 -33.52
C SER A 43 11.09 27.88 -33.77
N LYS A 44 11.21 26.59 -34.12
CA LYS A 44 10.05 25.71 -34.34
C LYS A 44 9.23 25.53 -33.08
N LEU A 45 9.86 25.32 -31.91
CA LEU A 45 9.14 25.09 -30.63
C LEU A 45 8.50 26.40 -30.14
N LEU A 46 9.25 27.50 -30.15
CA LEU A 46 8.78 28.76 -29.60
C LEU A 46 7.87 29.54 -30.56
N GLY A 47 7.91 29.23 -31.88
CA GLY A 47 7.06 29.84 -32.91
C GLY A 47 7.47 31.25 -33.32
N TYR A 48 8.62 31.74 -32.88
CA TYR A 48 9.21 33.01 -33.27
C TYR A 48 10.16 32.83 -34.45
N THR A 49 10.34 33.86 -35.27
CA THR A 49 11.40 33.87 -36.28
C THR A 49 12.79 34.07 -35.63
N ASP A 50 13.83 33.68 -36.34
CA ASP A 50 15.21 33.86 -35.84
C ASP A 50 15.51 35.34 -35.58
N GLU A 51 15.04 36.28 -36.44
CA GLU A 51 15.18 37.72 -36.24
C GLU A 51 14.50 38.18 -34.96
N GLU A 52 13.29 37.69 -34.67
CA GLU A 52 12.58 38.01 -33.43
C GLU A 52 13.33 37.48 -32.19
N LEU A 53 13.90 36.26 -32.26
CA LEU A 53 14.64 35.64 -31.16
C LEU A 53 15.97 36.33 -30.89
N PHE A 54 16.68 36.80 -31.96
CA PHE A 54 17.96 37.51 -31.81
C PHE A 54 17.81 38.97 -31.38
N SER A 55 16.69 39.61 -31.72
CA SER A 55 16.47 41.05 -31.45
C SER A 55 15.99 41.31 -30.01
N ARG A 56 15.54 40.32 -29.29
CA ARG A 56 14.93 40.45 -27.95
C ARG A 56 15.73 39.68 -26.89
N PRO A 57 15.82 40.22 -25.68
CA PRO A 57 16.50 39.52 -24.58
C PRO A 57 15.79 38.23 -24.21
N ILE A 58 16.55 37.16 -23.94
CA ILE A 58 16.03 35.80 -23.62
C ILE A 58 14.99 35.84 -22.47
N LYS A 59 15.16 36.72 -21.49
CA LYS A 59 14.24 36.88 -20.36
C LYS A 59 12.78 37.17 -20.75
N GLU A 60 12.56 37.74 -21.95
CA GLU A 60 11.20 38.06 -22.41
C GLU A 60 10.43 36.83 -22.86
N PHE A 61 11.12 35.77 -23.28
CA PHE A 61 10.52 34.49 -23.65
C PHE A 61 10.26 33.60 -22.43
N VAL A 62 10.86 33.93 -21.27
CA VAL A 62 10.64 33.22 -20.03
C VAL A 62 9.32 33.66 -19.41
N TYR A 63 8.54 32.66 -18.94
CA TYR A 63 7.30 32.93 -18.21
C TYR A 63 7.54 33.81 -16.99
N GLU A 64 6.65 34.76 -16.74
CA GLU A 64 6.84 35.84 -15.79
C GLU A 64 7.28 35.37 -14.42
N SER A 65 6.58 34.38 -13.86
CA SER A 65 6.89 33.83 -12.52
C SER A 65 8.25 33.14 -12.42
N ASP A 66 8.85 32.75 -13.55
CA ASP A 66 10.14 32.04 -13.60
C ASP A 66 11.32 32.99 -13.91
N ARG A 67 11.06 34.29 -14.19
CA ARG A 67 12.09 35.25 -14.59
C ARG A 67 13.13 35.48 -13.52
N ASP A 68 12.71 35.67 -12.27
CA ASP A 68 13.62 35.96 -11.16
C ASP A 68 14.56 34.80 -10.85
N ILE A 69 14.04 33.60 -10.83
CA ILE A 69 14.86 32.40 -10.60
C ILE A 69 15.78 32.14 -11.76
N THR A 70 15.31 32.35 -13.00
CA THR A 70 16.12 32.23 -14.21
C THR A 70 17.25 33.25 -14.23
N ALA A 71 16.99 34.49 -13.81
CA ALA A 71 18.02 35.52 -13.73
C ALA A 71 19.13 35.18 -12.72
N LYS A 72 18.76 34.69 -11.54
CA LYS A 72 19.72 34.22 -10.50
C LYS A 72 20.63 33.12 -11.05
N TRP A 73 20.05 32.09 -11.67
CA TRP A 73 20.83 31.00 -12.22
C TRP A 73 21.72 31.45 -13.38
N ARG A 74 21.23 32.37 -14.22
CA ARG A 74 22.05 32.96 -15.30
C ARG A 74 23.25 33.71 -14.73
N GLU A 75 23.08 34.45 -13.63
CA GLU A 75 24.18 35.15 -12.95
C GLU A 75 25.26 34.16 -12.46
N GLU A 76 24.87 33.02 -11.92
CA GLU A 76 25.81 31.97 -11.49
C GLU A 76 26.58 31.37 -12.70
N VAL A 77 25.90 31.17 -13.83
CA VAL A 77 26.57 30.72 -15.07
C VAL A 77 27.60 31.74 -15.55
N THR A 78 27.29 33.03 -15.48
CA THR A 78 28.28 34.09 -15.88
C THR A 78 29.46 34.20 -14.90
N LYS A 79 29.38 33.61 -13.70
CA LYS A 79 30.48 33.41 -12.74
C LYS A 79 31.25 32.10 -12.97
N ASN A 80 31.14 31.51 -14.15
CA ASN A 80 31.81 30.29 -14.61
C ASN A 80 31.33 29.01 -13.87
N LYS A 81 30.06 28.98 -13.41
CA LYS A 81 29.45 27.78 -12.82
C LYS A 81 28.52 27.11 -13.84
N PRO A 82 28.74 25.83 -14.19
CA PRO A 82 27.81 25.09 -15.04
C PRO A 82 26.41 24.98 -14.41
N LEU A 83 25.39 25.07 -15.24
CA LEU A 83 23.99 24.82 -14.86
C LEU A 83 23.56 23.45 -15.38
N LEU A 84 23.08 22.61 -14.49
CA LEU A 84 22.63 21.25 -14.83
C LEU A 84 21.17 21.05 -14.44
N ASN A 85 20.36 20.55 -15.39
CA ASN A 85 18.96 20.17 -15.18
C ASN A 85 18.09 21.28 -14.54
N PHE A 86 18.29 22.53 -14.94
CA PHE A 86 17.45 23.63 -14.52
C PHE A 86 16.16 23.66 -15.33
N GLU A 87 15.03 23.65 -14.66
CA GLU A 87 13.73 23.64 -15.30
C GLU A 87 13.04 24.98 -15.16
N ASN A 88 12.53 25.51 -16.27
CA ASN A 88 11.70 26.71 -16.30
C ASN A 88 10.70 26.67 -17.46
N ARG A 89 9.77 27.62 -17.45
CA ARG A 89 8.75 27.74 -18.47
C ARG A 89 9.08 28.86 -19.42
N TYR A 90 8.91 28.59 -20.71
CA TYR A 90 8.95 29.58 -21.76
C TYR A 90 7.54 29.80 -22.32
N VAL A 91 7.32 30.98 -22.90
CA VAL A 91 6.06 31.36 -23.55
C VAL A 91 6.28 31.32 -25.04
N THR A 92 5.51 30.55 -25.78
CA THR A 92 5.53 30.52 -27.24
C THR A 92 4.88 31.78 -27.79
N LYS A 93 5.05 32.04 -29.10
CA LYS A 93 4.41 33.17 -29.79
C LYS A 93 2.89 33.12 -29.76
N THR A 94 2.29 31.91 -29.62
CA THR A 94 0.86 31.70 -29.45
C THR A 94 0.37 31.86 -28.01
N GLY A 95 1.30 32.09 -27.06
CA GLY A 95 0.97 32.20 -25.61
C GLY A 95 0.96 30.88 -24.85
N GLU A 96 1.29 29.77 -25.50
CA GLU A 96 1.37 28.47 -24.81
C GLU A 96 2.61 28.39 -23.93
N LEU A 97 2.49 27.69 -22.78
CA LEU A 97 3.61 27.42 -21.89
C LEU A 97 4.30 26.12 -22.26
N VAL A 98 5.61 26.18 -22.42
CA VAL A 98 6.48 25.04 -22.65
C VAL A 98 7.49 24.90 -21.53
N TRP A 99 7.62 23.71 -20.96
CA TRP A 99 8.62 23.39 -19.95
C TRP A 99 9.92 22.97 -20.61
N LEU A 100 11.01 23.63 -20.25
CA LEU A 100 12.35 23.35 -20.74
C LEU A 100 13.26 22.95 -19.58
N SER A 101 14.04 21.88 -19.78
CA SER A 101 15.10 21.46 -18.86
C SER A 101 16.44 21.79 -19.47
N TRP A 102 17.19 22.72 -18.86
CA TRP A 102 18.42 23.33 -19.38
C TRP A 102 19.67 22.71 -18.76
N THR A 103 20.65 22.49 -19.63
CA THR A 103 22.06 22.31 -19.28
C THR A 103 22.86 23.40 -19.97
N SER A 104 23.62 24.20 -19.22
CA SER A 104 24.36 25.36 -19.74
C SER A 104 25.79 25.35 -19.24
N MET A 105 26.72 25.61 -20.19
CA MET A 105 28.14 25.65 -19.92
C MET A 105 28.68 27.04 -20.35
N PRO A 106 29.29 27.80 -19.44
CA PRO A 106 29.94 29.04 -19.77
C PRO A 106 31.28 28.80 -20.52
N VAL A 107 31.61 29.70 -21.45
CA VAL A 107 32.91 29.79 -22.08
C VAL A 107 33.40 31.23 -21.87
N ASP A 108 34.18 31.39 -20.81
CA ASP A 108 34.52 32.72 -20.26
C ASP A 108 35.37 33.61 -21.19
N ASP A 109 36.30 32.98 -21.90
CA ASP A 109 37.19 33.70 -22.87
C ASP A 109 36.39 34.40 -23.97
N GLN A 110 35.24 33.89 -24.34
CA GLN A 110 34.37 34.42 -25.38
C GLN A 110 33.16 35.18 -24.82
N LYS A 111 32.92 35.13 -23.51
CA LYS A 111 31.69 35.61 -22.83
C LYS A 111 30.42 35.02 -23.43
N LEU A 112 30.46 33.73 -23.74
CA LEU A 112 29.38 32.95 -24.33
C LEU A 112 28.91 31.86 -23.37
N ILE A 113 27.64 31.50 -23.50
CA ILE A 113 27.00 30.36 -22.81
C ILE A 113 26.50 29.40 -23.87
N TYR A 114 26.98 28.17 -23.83
CA TYR A 114 26.49 27.08 -24.67
C TYR A 114 25.42 26.33 -23.86
N ALA A 115 24.23 26.27 -24.39
CA ALA A 115 23.10 25.66 -23.67
C ALA A 115 22.35 24.67 -24.55
N ILE A 116 21.92 23.60 -23.90
CA ILE A 116 21.04 22.57 -24.44
C ILE A 116 19.77 22.53 -23.57
N ALA A 117 18.59 22.53 -24.19
CA ALA A 117 17.37 22.32 -23.49
C ALA A 117 16.56 21.17 -24.08
N LYS A 118 15.90 20.43 -23.21
CA LYS A 118 14.93 19.43 -23.59
C LYS A 118 13.52 19.94 -23.32
N ASN A 119 12.61 19.73 -24.27
CA ASN A 119 11.20 19.99 -24.03
C ASN A 119 10.61 18.87 -23.16
N ILE A 120 10.29 19.19 -21.92
CA ILE A 120 9.74 18.28 -20.93
C ILE A 120 8.25 18.54 -20.65
N THR A 121 7.58 19.33 -21.51
CA THR A 121 6.16 19.72 -21.33
C THR A 121 5.25 18.50 -21.21
N HIS A 122 5.44 17.51 -22.11
CA HIS A 122 4.65 16.28 -22.06
C HIS A 122 4.89 15.48 -20.77
N GLN A 123 6.15 15.40 -20.34
CA GLN A 123 6.51 14.72 -19.08
C GLN A 123 5.86 15.41 -17.86
N LYS A 124 5.88 16.75 -17.81
CA LYS A 124 5.24 17.52 -16.72
C LYS A 124 3.73 17.34 -16.70
N LYS A 125 3.06 17.32 -17.86
CA LYS A 125 1.63 17.04 -17.95
C LYS A 125 1.29 15.65 -17.44
N GLN A 126 2.05 14.63 -17.86
CA GLN A 126 1.83 13.26 -17.37
C GLN A 126 2.05 13.12 -15.86
N GLU A 127 3.04 13.81 -15.31
CA GLU A 127 3.31 13.82 -13.88
C GLU A 127 2.17 14.49 -13.11
N GLU A 128 1.66 15.61 -13.58
CA GLU A 128 0.52 16.31 -13.00
C GLU A 128 -0.76 15.47 -13.04
N GLU A 129 -1.07 14.88 -14.20
CA GLU A 129 -2.23 13.97 -14.35
C GLU A 129 -2.12 12.76 -13.42
N ARG A 130 -0.95 12.16 -13.31
CA ARG A 130 -0.69 11.04 -12.39
C ARG A 130 -0.90 11.45 -10.93
N ASN A 131 -0.37 12.60 -10.54
CA ASN A 131 -0.51 13.10 -9.17
C ASN A 131 -1.97 13.41 -8.84
N LEU A 132 -2.71 13.99 -9.77
CA LEU A 132 -4.16 14.23 -9.63
C LEU A 132 -4.94 12.90 -9.50
N MET A 133 -4.60 11.91 -10.33
CA MET A 133 -5.23 10.59 -10.25
C MET A 133 -4.96 9.90 -8.90
N LEU A 134 -3.71 9.95 -8.40
CA LEU A 134 -3.35 9.40 -7.10
C LEU A 134 -4.10 10.11 -5.96
N SER A 135 -4.21 11.43 -6.02
CA SER A 135 -4.97 12.22 -5.03
C SER A 135 -6.46 11.85 -5.04
N ASN A 136 -7.06 11.75 -6.21
CA ASN A 136 -8.47 11.34 -6.35
C ASN A 136 -8.69 9.92 -5.86
N PHE A 137 -7.78 8.98 -6.18
CA PHE A 137 -7.86 7.60 -5.71
C PHE A 137 -7.78 7.52 -4.18
N ALA A 138 -6.86 8.25 -3.56
CA ALA A 138 -6.75 8.32 -2.11
C ALA A 138 -8.04 8.88 -1.46
N LYS A 139 -8.63 9.92 -2.06
CA LYS A 139 -9.90 10.50 -1.59
C LYS A 139 -11.05 9.49 -1.69
N ILE A 140 -11.23 8.85 -2.86
CA ILE A 140 -12.29 7.86 -3.07
C ILE A 140 -12.16 6.69 -2.09
N ASN A 141 -10.94 6.18 -1.88
CA ASN A 141 -10.70 5.13 -0.89
C ASN A 141 -11.10 5.54 0.52
N LYS A 142 -10.74 6.77 0.93
CA LYS A 142 -11.13 7.31 2.23
C LYS A 142 -12.65 7.43 2.38
N ASP A 143 -13.32 7.94 1.36
CA ASP A 143 -14.77 8.11 1.36
C ASP A 143 -15.50 6.75 1.39
N LEU A 144 -15.01 5.77 0.61
CA LEU A 144 -15.53 4.40 0.61
C LEU A 144 -15.41 3.73 1.98
N LYS A 145 -14.24 3.86 2.63
CA LYS A 145 -14.03 3.34 3.99
C LYS A 145 -14.97 3.98 4.99
N LYS A 146 -15.12 5.31 4.95
CA LYS A 146 -16.04 6.03 5.82
C LYS A 146 -17.48 5.56 5.64
N LEU A 147 -17.95 5.40 4.41
CA LEU A 147 -19.29 4.89 4.11
C LEU A 147 -19.47 3.46 4.64
N SER A 148 -18.47 2.60 4.42
CA SER A 148 -18.48 1.22 4.90
C SER A 148 -18.55 1.14 6.44
N TYR A 149 -17.79 1.97 7.14
CA TYR A 149 -17.84 2.07 8.60
C TYR A 149 -19.21 2.54 9.09
N THR A 150 -19.74 3.63 8.51
CA THR A 150 -21.05 4.19 8.87
C THR A 150 -22.15 3.16 8.64
N ASN A 151 -22.17 2.50 7.48
CA ASN A 151 -23.16 1.46 7.18
C ASN A 151 -23.11 0.29 8.18
N SER A 152 -21.91 -0.16 8.54
CA SER A 152 -21.75 -1.24 9.52
C SER A 152 -22.23 -0.83 10.92
N HIS A 153 -21.96 0.41 11.32
CA HIS A 153 -22.46 0.96 12.59
C HIS A 153 -24.00 1.03 12.60
N ASP A 154 -24.58 1.55 11.52
CA ASP A 154 -26.03 1.73 11.42
C ASP A 154 -26.80 0.40 11.34
N LEU A 155 -26.18 -0.64 10.74
CA LEU A 155 -26.73 -2.00 10.73
C LEU A 155 -26.59 -2.71 12.08
N ARG A 156 -25.61 -2.35 12.91
CA ARG A 156 -25.42 -2.96 14.23
C ARG A 156 -26.60 -2.68 15.18
N SER A 157 -27.16 -1.49 15.11
CA SER A 157 -28.28 -1.09 15.99
C SER A 157 -29.53 -1.95 15.78
N PRO A 158 -30.09 -2.14 14.58
CA PRO A 158 -31.25 -3.01 14.35
C PRO A 158 -30.97 -4.48 14.69
N VAL A 159 -29.76 -4.98 14.43
CA VAL A 159 -29.38 -6.35 14.78
C VAL A 159 -29.35 -6.55 16.31
N ASN A 160 -28.79 -5.59 17.06
CA ASN A 160 -28.80 -5.64 18.52
C ASN A 160 -30.22 -5.55 19.07
N ASN A 161 -31.12 -4.77 18.45
CA ASN A 161 -32.52 -4.71 18.83
C ASN A 161 -33.23 -6.06 18.62
N LEU A 162 -32.98 -6.72 17.47
CA LEU A 162 -33.50 -8.07 17.22
C LEU A 162 -33.04 -9.07 18.31
N LEU A 163 -31.76 -9.09 18.63
CA LEU A 163 -31.19 -9.94 19.66
C LEU A 163 -31.79 -9.63 21.04
N SER A 164 -32.05 -8.36 21.36
CA SER A 164 -32.69 -7.94 22.59
C SER A 164 -34.13 -8.46 22.67
N ILE A 165 -34.88 -8.44 21.55
CA ILE A 165 -36.25 -9.00 21.48
C ILE A 165 -36.22 -10.49 21.73
N PHE A 166 -35.28 -11.26 21.13
CA PHE A 166 -35.15 -12.69 21.38
C PHE A 166 -34.81 -13.00 22.85
N ASN A 167 -33.98 -12.16 23.49
CA ASN A 167 -33.65 -12.35 24.91
C ASN A 167 -34.82 -12.04 25.87
N LEU A 168 -35.79 -11.23 25.44
CA LEU A 168 -37.00 -10.90 26.19
C LEU A 168 -38.13 -11.93 25.95
N LEU A 169 -38.01 -12.75 24.92
CA LEU A 169 -39.02 -13.74 24.57
C LEU A 169 -39.01 -14.88 25.60
N ASP A 170 -40.16 -15.10 26.22
CA ASP A 170 -40.33 -16.22 27.13
C ASP A 170 -40.72 -17.48 26.34
N VAL A 171 -39.69 -18.20 25.90
CA VAL A 171 -39.83 -19.41 25.08
C VAL A 171 -40.51 -20.54 25.84
N SER A 172 -40.61 -20.49 27.21
CA SER A 172 -41.28 -21.51 28.01
C SER A 172 -42.81 -21.54 27.82
N LYS A 173 -43.37 -20.47 27.21
CA LYS A 173 -44.80 -20.36 26.92
C LYS A 173 -45.18 -20.83 25.52
N ILE A 174 -44.21 -21.26 24.71
CA ILE A 174 -44.42 -21.73 23.36
C ILE A 174 -44.43 -23.26 23.39
N GLU A 175 -45.59 -23.84 23.10
CA GLU A 175 -45.75 -25.29 23.11
C GLU A 175 -45.45 -25.95 21.75
N ASP A 176 -45.44 -25.14 20.68
CA ASP A 176 -45.19 -25.62 19.32
C ASP A 176 -43.70 -25.77 19.04
N GLU A 177 -43.25 -26.99 18.82
CA GLU A 177 -41.86 -27.35 18.59
C GLU A 177 -41.29 -26.73 17.30
N GLU A 178 -42.11 -26.63 16.27
CA GLU A 178 -41.69 -26.01 14.97
C GLU A 178 -41.46 -24.51 15.15
N THR A 179 -42.33 -23.83 15.89
CA THR A 179 -42.15 -22.41 16.25
C THR A 179 -40.89 -22.19 17.08
N LEU A 180 -40.59 -23.05 18.04
CA LEU A 180 -39.33 -22.97 18.83
C LEU A 180 -38.09 -23.10 17.95
N GLN A 181 -38.09 -24.06 17.02
CA GLN A 181 -36.99 -24.24 16.09
C GLN A 181 -36.80 -22.99 15.19
N PHE A 182 -37.85 -22.37 14.69
CA PHE A 182 -37.75 -21.12 13.91
C PHE A 182 -37.19 -19.97 14.75
N ILE A 183 -37.58 -19.83 16.00
CA ILE A 183 -37.08 -18.81 16.92
C ILE A 183 -35.58 -18.99 17.16
N GLU A 184 -35.15 -20.22 17.44
CA GLU A 184 -33.70 -20.53 17.59
C GLU A 184 -32.90 -20.27 16.33
N MET A 185 -33.42 -20.62 15.16
CA MET A 185 -32.81 -20.36 13.88
C MET A 185 -32.68 -18.86 13.61
N LEU A 186 -33.72 -18.07 13.88
CA LEU A 186 -33.69 -16.61 13.73
C LEU A 186 -32.70 -15.96 14.69
N LYS A 187 -32.66 -16.42 15.96
CA LYS A 187 -31.70 -15.94 16.96
C LYS A 187 -30.26 -16.22 16.52
N SER A 188 -29.94 -17.45 16.13
CA SER A 188 -28.65 -17.88 15.65
C SER A 188 -28.22 -17.07 14.41
N THR A 189 -29.14 -16.86 13.45
CA THR A 189 -28.89 -16.06 12.26
C THR A 189 -28.61 -14.60 12.61
N SER A 190 -29.33 -14.03 13.58
CA SER A 190 -29.10 -12.64 14.03
C SER A 190 -27.75 -12.48 14.73
N GLU A 191 -27.35 -13.46 15.56
CA GLU A 191 -26.03 -13.52 16.19
C GLU A 191 -24.92 -13.63 15.13
N SER A 192 -25.13 -14.47 14.14
CA SER A 192 -24.22 -14.61 13.00
C SER A 192 -24.07 -13.31 12.20
N LEU A 193 -25.17 -12.57 11.99
CA LEU A 193 -25.13 -11.26 11.32
C LEU A 193 -24.36 -10.22 12.14
N ARG A 194 -24.59 -10.18 13.47
CA ARG A 194 -23.86 -9.30 14.38
C ARG A 194 -22.34 -9.55 14.30
N GLN A 195 -21.96 -10.82 14.35
CA GLN A 195 -20.55 -11.19 14.24
C GLN A 195 -19.95 -10.77 12.89
N ALA A 196 -20.69 -10.97 11.78
CA ALA A 196 -20.22 -10.52 10.45
C ALA A 196 -19.99 -9.02 10.38
N LEU A 197 -20.88 -8.23 10.98
CA LEU A 197 -20.71 -6.76 11.02
C LEU A 197 -19.51 -6.35 11.85
N ASN A 198 -19.26 -7.01 12.97
CA ASN A 198 -18.08 -6.75 13.80
C ASN A 198 -16.79 -7.10 13.05
N ASP A 199 -16.71 -8.30 12.45
CA ASP A 199 -15.57 -8.73 11.65
C ASP A 199 -15.27 -7.75 10.50
N TYR A 200 -16.33 -7.22 9.87
CA TYR A 200 -16.18 -6.24 8.79
C TYR A 200 -15.63 -4.90 9.28
N VAL A 201 -16.08 -4.43 10.43
CA VAL A 201 -15.55 -3.21 11.08
C VAL A 201 -14.08 -3.40 11.44
N ASP A 202 -13.73 -4.57 11.99
CA ASP A 202 -12.34 -4.88 12.35
C ASP A 202 -11.41 -4.85 11.14
N ILE A 203 -11.85 -5.34 9.98
CA ILE A 203 -11.11 -5.24 8.71
C ILE A 203 -10.89 -3.77 8.32
N LEU A 204 -11.91 -2.92 8.43
CA LEU A 204 -11.82 -1.51 8.07
C LEU A 204 -10.87 -0.73 9.00
N ILE A 205 -10.91 -1.03 10.30
CA ILE A 205 -10.02 -0.42 11.31
C ILE A 205 -8.56 -0.82 11.07
N LEU A 206 -8.31 -2.08 10.68
CA LEU A 206 -6.97 -2.55 10.33
C LEU A 206 -6.31 -1.74 9.21
N GLU A 207 -7.10 -1.38 8.21
CA GLU A 207 -6.60 -0.60 7.08
C GLU A 207 -6.37 0.89 7.38
N GLU A 208 -6.96 1.44 8.46
CA GLU A 208 -6.76 2.84 8.88
C GLU A 208 -5.51 3.05 9.75
N ASN A 209 -5.11 2.04 10.51
CA ASN A 209 -4.08 2.19 11.54
C ASN A 209 -2.65 2.06 10.98
N ASN A 210 -2.22 3.01 10.14
CA ASN A 210 -0.79 3.24 9.88
C ASN A 210 -0.01 3.72 11.12
N ASN A 211 -0.69 3.97 12.25
CA ASN A 211 -0.11 4.41 13.54
C ASN A 211 -0.37 3.36 14.63
N THR A 212 -0.14 2.09 14.33
CA THR A 212 -0.31 0.99 15.28
C THR A 212 0.73 1.14 16.39
N GLN A 213 0.28 1.43 17.61
CA GLN A 213 1.17 1.51 18.76
C GLN A 213 1.75 0.13 19.04
N ILE A 214 3.07 0.02 18.93
CA ILE A 214 3.83 -1.19 19.27
C ILE A 214 4.35 -1.04 20.69
N GLU A 215 4.12 -2.04 21.52
CA GLU A 215 4.57 -2.09 22.91
C GLU A 215 5.08 -3.48 23.27
N ALA A 216 5.88 -3.57 24.33
CA ALA A 216 6.38 -4.84 24.85
C ALA A 216 5.26 -5.58 25.59
N LEU A 217 4.72 -6.63 24.98
CA LEU A 217 3.57 -7.39 25.49
C LEU A 217 4.00 -8.71 26.09
N SER A 218 3.41 -9.06 27.22
CA SER A 218 3.46 -10.41 27.78
C SER A 218 2.51 -11.33 26.98
N LEU A 219 3.07 -12.40 26.41
CA LEU A 219 2.28 -13.41 25.69
C LEU A 219 1.27 -14.08 26.63
N ASN A 220 1.70 -14.36 27.87
CA ASN A 220 0.87 -14.99 28.88
C ASN A 220 -0.33 -14.11 29.29
N ASP A 221 -0.11 -12.82 29.56
CA ASP A 221 -1.18 -11.92 29.97
C ASP A 221 -2.21 -11.72 28.86
N SER A 222 -1.75 -11.58 27.62
CA SER A 222 -2.63 -11.46 26.44
C SER A 222 -3.47 -12.73 26.25
N LEU A 223 -2.87 -13.91 26.40
CA LEU A 223 -3.57 -15.18 26.30
C LEU A 223 -4.60 -15.36 27.42
N ILE A 224 -4.27 -14.99 28.67
CA ILE A 224 -5.19 -15.05 29.81
C ILE A 224 -6.40 -14.15 29.58
N ASN A 225 -6.21 -12.93 29.07
CA ASN A 225 -7.29 -12.00 28.75
C ASN A 225 -8.27 -12.60 27.73
N VAL A 226 -7.74 -13.15 26.64
CA VAL A 226 -8.55 -13.82 25.62
C VAL A 226 -9.26 -15.05 26.18
N SER A 227 -8.55 -15.92 26.91
CA SER A 227 -9.13 -17.13 27.47
C SER A 227 -10.29 -16.83 28.45
N ARG A 228 -10.20 -15.75 29.22
CA ARG A 228 -11.30 -15.29 30.08
C ARG A 228 -12.52 -14.86 29.26
N SER A 229 -12.35 -14.19 28.14
CA SER A 229 -13.46 -13.73 27.30
C SER A 229 -14.23 -14.86 26.63
N ILE A 230 -13.59 -16.01 26.39
CA ILE A 230 -14.17 -17.20 25.74
C ILE A 230 -14.24 -18.41 26.70
N ASN A 231 -14.23 -18.18 28.01
CA ASN A 231 -14.16 -19.26 29.00
C ASN A 231 -15.32 -20.26 28.88
N SER A 232 -16.55 -19.81 28.66
CA SER A 232 -17.69 -20.69 28.41
C SER A 232 -17.46 -21.60 27.20
N LEU A 233 -16.98 -21.06 26.09
CA LEU A 233 -16.71 -21.85 24.90
C LEU A 233 -15.64 -22.93 25.14
N ILE A 234 -14.58 -22.60 25.89
CA ILE A 234 -13.52 -23.55 26.25
C ILE A 234 -14.10 -24.67 27.15
N GLN A 235 -14.90 -24.31 28.12
CA GLN A 235 -15.52 -25.28 29.05
C GLN A 235 -16.53 -26.20 28.34
N ASP A 236 -17.44 -25.63 27.55
CA ASP A 236 -18.49 -26.38 26.84
C ASP A 236 -17.87 -27.36 25.82
N SER A 237 -16.80 -26.99 25.17
CA SER A 237 -16.05 -27.83 24.22
C SER A 237 -15.14 -28.85 24.93
N LYS A 238 -14.91 -28.72 26.25
CA LYS A 238 -13.90 -29.47 27.02
C LYS A 238 -12.50 -29.38 26.43
N ALA A 239 -12.18 -28.23 25.81
CA ALA A 239 -10.88 -27.97 25.19
C ALA A 239 -9.79 -27.83 26.26
N THR A 240 -8.60 -28.36 25.97
CA THR A 240 -7.40 -28.21 26.81
C THR A 240 -6.41 -27.32 26.12
N VAL A 241 -5.87 -26.32 26.83
CA VAL A 241 -4.88 -25.40 26.32
C VAL A 241 -3.56 -25.59 27.09
N SER A 242 -2.53 -26.07 26.44
CA SER A 242 -1.16 -26.20 26.99
C SER A 242 -0.30 -25.01 26.49
N VAL A 243 0.44 -24.44 27.42
CA VAL A 243 1.20 -23.19 27.14
C VAL A 243 2.65 -23.33 27.61
N ASP A 244 3.60 -22.93 26.75
CA ASP A 244 5.01 -22.82 27.11
C ASP A 244 5.62 -21.56 26.49
N PHE A 245 5.79 -20.53 27.30
CA PHE A 245 6.44 -19.28 26.94
C PHE A 245 7.79 -19.09 27.62
N SER A 246 8.44 -20.18 28.08
CA SER A 246 9.68 -20.13 28.82
C SER A 246 10.86 -19.57 28.03
N GLU A 247 10.92 -19.80 26.71
CA GLU A 247 12.01 -19.30 25.87
C GLU A 247 11.79 -17.85 25.36
N LEU A 248 10.52 -17.38 25.32
CA LEU A 248 10.17 -16.03 24.86
C LEU A 248 8.89 -15.55 25.56
N GLU A 249 9.03 -14.80 26.65
CA GLU A 249 7.89 -14.33 27.45
C GLU A 249 7.21 -13.10 26.86
N LYS A 250 7.96 -12.23 26.18
CA LYS A 250 7.50 -10.93 25.67
C LYS A 250 7.88 -10.72 24.22
N ILE A 251 7.00 -10.02 23.51
CA ILE A 251 7.22 -9.58 22.11
C ILE A 251 6.88 -8.10 21.97
N ASN A 252 7.49 -7.43 21.00
CA ASN A 252 7.10 -6.09 20.58
C ASN A 252 6.00 -6.20 19.54
N PHE A 253 4.76 -5.89 19.92
CA PHE A 253 3.60 -6.03 19.02
C PHE A 253 2.47 -5.09 19.41
N ASN A 254 1.38 -5.06 18.64
CA ASN A 254 0.17 -4.36 19.03
C ASN A 254 -0.74 -5.26 19.87
N LYS A 255 -1.24 -4.74 21.00
CA LYS A 255 -2.04 -5.52 21.95
C LYS A 255 -3.34 -6.05 21.34
N ALA A 256 -4.10 -5.20 20.67
CA ALA A 256 -5.37 -5.61 20.06
C ALA A 256 -5.16 -6.67 18.97
N TYR A 257 -4.09 -6.56 18.20
CA TYR A 257 -3.75 -7.54 17.17
C TYR A 257 -3.33 -8.89 17.77
N LEU A 258 -2.54 -8.89 18.84
CA LEU A 258 -2.13 -10.12 19.51
C LEU A 258 -3.34 -10.83 20.13
N GLU A 259 -4.22 -10.10 20.82
CA GLU A 259 -5.45 -10.65 21.39
C GLU A 259 -6.40 -11.18 20.28
N SER A 260 -6.51 -10.48 19.15
CA SER A 260 -7.29 -10.95 17.99
C SER A 260 -6.70 -12.22 17.37
N ILE A 261 -5.37 -12.34 17.27
CA ILE A 261 -4.69 -13.56 16.79
C ILE A 261 -5.03 -14.75 17.68
N PHE A 262 -4.86 -14.62 19.00
CA PHE A 262 -5.22 -15.68 19.94
C PHE A 262 -6.68 -16.06 19.87
N LEU A 263 -7.59 -15.08 19.85
CA LEU A 263 -9.02 -15.31 19.76
C LEU A 263 -9.39 -16.11 18.52
N ASN A 264 -8.92 -15.68 17.36
CA ASN A 264 -9.23 -16.34 16.09
C ASN A 264 -8.66 -17.75 16.01
N LEU A 265 -7.44 -17.98 16.46
CA LEU A 265 -6.82 -19.29 16.41
C LEU A 265 -7.47 -20.27 17.40
N ILE A 266 -7.75 -19.85 18.64
CA ILE A 266 -8.39 -20.70 19.65
C ILE A 266 -9.83 -21.06 19.25
N THR A 267 -10.61 -20.08 18.80
CA THR A 267 -11.99 -20.34 18.35
C THR A 267 -12.04 -21.24 17.13
N ASN A 268 -11.09 -21.09 16.19
CA ASN A 268 -10.96 -21.98 15.04
C ASN A 268 -10.62 -23.42 15.47
N SER A 269 -9.68 -23.62 16.40
CA SER A 269 -9.30 -24.95 16.89
C SER A 269 -10.47 -25.67 17.60
N ILE A 270 -11.31 -24.96 18.32
CA ILE A 270 -12.51 -25.51 18.93
C ILE A 270 -13.57 -25.83 17.86
N LYS A 271 -13.79 -24.92 16.93
CA LYS A 271 -14.81 -25.05 15.87
C LYS A 271 -14.52 -26.19 14.91
N TYR A 272 -13.25 -26.39 14.57
CA TYR A 272 -12.80 -27.44 13.64
C TYR A 272 -12.21 -28.64 14.37
N ALA A 273 -12.64 -28.87 15.60
CA ALA A 273 -12.28 -30.07 16.35
C ALA A 273 -12.74 -31.33 15.61
N MET A 274 -11.96 -32.41 15.71
CA MET A 274 -12.34 -33.68 15.12
C MET A 274 -13.47 -34.33 15.95
N PRO A 275 -14.55 -34.77 15.32
CA PRO A 275 -15.62 -35.49 16.02
C PRO A 275 -15.08 -36.68 16.81
N GLY A 276 -15.46 -36.78 18.08
CA GLY A 276 -15.01 -37.84 18.96
C GLY A 276 -13.63 -37.67 19.60
N ARG A 277 -12.92 -36.56 19.29
CA ARG A 277 -11.63 -36.18 19.90
C ARG A 277 -11.78 -34.86 20.66
N LEU A 278 -11.36 -34.82 21.93
CA LEU A 278 -11.35 -33.56 22.67
C LEU A 278 -10.34 -32.58 22.07
N PRO A 279 -10.69 -31.30 21.89
CA PRO A 279 -9.77 -30.31 21.37
C PRO A 279 -8.58 -30.15 22.30
N HIS A 280 -7.38 -30.26 21.72
CA HIS A 280 -6.12 -29.98 22.41
C HIS A 280 -5.35 -28.92 21.64
N ILE A 281 -5.07 -27.80 22.31
CA ILE A 281 -4.39 -26.64 21.74
C ILE A 281 -3.05 -26.51 22.45
N SER A 282 -1.95 -26.46 21.70
CA SER A 282 -0.60 -26.22 22.22
C SER A 282 -0.07 -24.91 21.68
N ILE A 283 0.37 -24.04 22.60
CA ILE A 283 0.90 -22.71 22.25
C ILE A 283 2.29 -22.59 22.87
N CYS A 284 3.33 -22.43 22.06
CA CYS A 284 4.68 -22.20 22.59
C CYS A 284 5.38 -21.09 21.81
N SER A 285 6.31 -20.41 22.49
CA SER A 285 7.11 -19.35 21.90
C SER A 285 8.60 -19.69 22.00
N LYS A 286 9.35 -19.38 20.94
CA LYS A 286 10.79 -19.67 20.84
C LYS A 286 11.51 -18.58 20.07
N LYS A 287 12.83 -18.48 20.30
CA LYS A 287 13.75 -17.76 19.41
C LYS A 287 14.43 -18.75 18.46
N VAL A 288 14.11 -18.67 17.17
CA VAL A 288 14.70 -19.54 16.14
C VAL A 288 15.55 -18.66 15.22
N ASN A 289 16.86 -18.90 15.18
CA ASN A 289 17.85 -18.11 14.42
C ASN A 289 17.77 -16.59 14.68
N GLY A 290 17.49 -16.21 15.93
CA GLY A 290 17.34 -14.80 16.33
C GLY A 290 15.96 -14.20 16.10
N ILE A 291 15.06 -14.90 15.42
CA ILE A 291 13.69 -14.43 15.13
C ILE A 291 12.74 -14.92 16.22
N SER A 292 11.94 -14.02 16.77
CA SER A 292 10.90 -14.32 17.74
C SER A 292 9.73 -15.03 17.06
N GLN A 293 9.41 -16.27 17.47
CA GLN A 293 8.35 -17.08 16.87
C GLN A 293 7.34 -17.57 17.90
N LEU A 294 6.06 -17.60 17.50
CA LEU A 294 4.96 -18.23 18.21
C LEU A 294 4.45 -19.42 17.39
N PHE A 295 4.38 -20.58 18.02
CA PHE A 295 3.85 -21.81 17.47
C PHE A 295 2.49 -22.08 18.09
N PHE A 296 1.49 -22.24 17.27
CA PHE A 296 0.13 -22.53 17.68
C PHE A 296 -0.32 -23.80 16.97
N SER A 297 -0.63 -24.87 17.72
CA SER A 297 -0.98 -26.18 17.17
C SER A 297 -2.28 -26.70 17.75
N ASP A 298 -3.07 -27.37 16.95
CA ASP A 298 -4.28 -28.10 17.37
C ASP A 298 -4.29 -29.53 16.84
N ASN A 299 -5.15 -30.36 17.42
CA ASN A 299 -5.39 -31.74 17.03
C ASN A 299 -6.73 -31.91 16.25
N GLY A 300 -7.18 -30.88 15.56
CA GLY A 300 -8.46 -30.83 14.86
C GLY A 300 -8.48 -31.60 13.54
N LEU A 301 -9.43 -31.27 12.68
CA LEU A 301 -9.63 -31.91 11.37
C LEU A 301 -8.45 -31.75 10.42
N GLY A 302 -7.65 -30.69 10.59
CA GLY A 302 -6.62 -30.32 9.61
C GLY A 302 -7.19 -30.12 8.21
N PHE A 303 -6.33 -29.86 7.24
CA PHE A 303 -6.70 -29.71 5.82
C PHE A 303 -5.53 -30.05 4.90
N ASP A 304 -5.85 -30.38 3.64
CA ASP A 304 -4.84 -30.66 2.60
C ASP A 304 -4.26 -29.35 2.06
N LEU A 305 -3.00 -29.09 2.43
CA LEU A 305 -2.26 -27.90 2.00
C LEU A 305 -2.10 -27.78 0.48
N ASN A 306 -2.06 -28.90 -0.26
CA ASN A 306 -1.91 -28.86 -1.72
C ASN A 306 -3.12 -28.22 -2.40
N THR A 307 -4.30 -28.35 -1.78
CA THR A 307 -5.55 -27.79 -2.33
C THR A 307 -5.82 -26.35 -1.89
N VAL A 308 -5.24 -25.89 -0.77
CA VAL A 308 -5.65 -24.62 -0.12
C VAL A 308 -4.51 -23.63 0.12
N LYS A 309 -3.24 -24.00 -0.12
CA LYS A 309 -2.04 -23.23 0.28
C LYS A 309 -2.10 -21.74 -0.11
N ASP A 310 -2.52 -21.44 -1.34
CA ASP A 310 -2.56 -20.07 -1.86
C ASP A 310 -3.82 -19.29 -1.44
N LYS A 311 -4.79 -19.97 -0.82
CA LYS A 311 -6.10 -19.39 -0.48
C LYS A 311 -6.39 -19.30 1.00
N ILE A 312 -5.59 -19.97 1.86
CA ILE A 312 -5.91 -20.13 3.28
C ILE A 312 -6.05 -18.81 4.04
N PHE A 313 -5.30 -17.80 3.64
CA PHE A 313 -5.36 -16.45 4.20
C PHE A 313 -6.20 -15.48 3.36
N GLY A 314 -6.93 -15.99 2.35
CA GLY A 314 -7.82 -15.19 1.53
C GLY A 314 -9.12 -14.83 2.26
N LEU A 315 -9.69 -13.68 1.90
CA LEU A 315 -10.98 -13.24 2.43
C LEU A 315 -12.10 -14.18 1.95
N HIS A 316 -13.04 -14.55 2.86
CA HIS A 316 -14.18 -15.44 2.59
C HIS A 316 -13.82 -16.86 2.14
N GLN A 317 -12.63 -17.37 2.44
CA GLN A 317 -12.25 -18.74 2.13
C GLN A 317 -12.77 -19.72 3.19
N LYS A 318 -13.41 -20.79 2.73
CA LYS A 318 -13.96 -21.89 3.56
C LYS A 318 -13.37 -23.21 3.10
N PHE A 319 -12.78 -23.98 4.00
CA PHE A 319 -12.12 -25.24 3.67
C PHE A 319 -12.86 -26.48 4.24
N HIS A 320 -13.83 -26.24 5.13
CA HIS A 320 -14.75 -27.25 5.66
C HIS A 320 -16.18 -26.77 5.51
N ASN A 321 -17.13 -27.69 5.26
CA ASN A 321 -18.56 -27.39 5.08
C ASN A 321 -19.27 -27.08 6.43
N HIS A 322 -18.63 -26.35 7.33
CA HIS A 322 -19.31 -25.84 8.51
C HIS A 322 -20.18 -24.64 8.13
N VAL A 323 -21.47 -24.72 8.46
CA VAL A 323 -22.49 -23.70 8.11
C VAL A 323 -22.11 -22.32 8.64
N ASP A 324 -21.42 -22.23 9.78
CA ASP A 324 -21.07 -20.96 10.45
C ASP A 324 -19.69 -20.39 10.12
N SER A 325 -18.97 -20.93 9.14
CA SER A 325 -17.64 -20.41 8.79
C SER A 325 -17.71 -19.27 7.76
N LYS A 326 -17.24 -18.08 8.11
CA LYS A 326 -17.25 -16.89 7.22
C LYS A 326 -15.95 -16.69 6.47
N GLY A 327 -14.87 -17.41 6.85
CA GLY A 327 -13.56 -17.32 6.20
C GLY A 327 -12.85 -15.97 6.40
N ILE A 328 -13.10 -15.28 7.53
CA ILE A 328 -12.53 -13.97 7.85
C ILE A 328 -11.41 -14.10 8.89
N GLY A 329 -11.50 -15.02 9.84
CA GLY A 329 -10.58 -15.10 10.98
C GLY A 329 -9.11 -15.28 10.60
N LEU A 330 -8.78 -16.19 9.68
CA LEU A 330 -7.40 -16.37 9.22
C LEU A 330 -6.90 -15.22 8.35
N TYR A 331 -7.78 -14.55 7.62
CA TYR A 331 -7.46 -13.32 6.90
C TYR A 331 -7.05 -12.20 7.88
N LEU A 332 -7.79 -12.03 9.00
CA LEU A 332 -7.42 -11.07 10.04
C LEU A 332 -6.07 -11.42 10.67
N VAL A 333 -5.84 -12.68 11.03
CA VAL A 333 -4.56 -13.14 11.57
C VAL A 333 -3.41 -12.80 10.63
N TYR A 334 -3.55 -13.10 9.35
CA TYR A 334 -2.55 -12.79 8.32
C TYR A 334 -2.25 -11.29 8.21
N ASN A 335 -3.31 -10.46 8.15
CA ASN A 335 -3.13 -9.02 8.03
C ASN A 335 -2.52 -8.39 9.29
N HIS A 336 -2.93 -8.80 10.50
CA HIS A 336 -2.34 -8.32 11.75
C HIS A 336 -0.84 -8.57 11.81
N ILE A 337 -0.42 -9.74 11.37
CA ILE A 337 1.00 -10.14 11.39
C ILE A 337 1.78 -9.36 10.31
N ASN A 338 1.29 -9.35 9.07
CA ASN A 338 2.00 -8.73 7.95
C ASN A 338 2.04 -7.20 8.03
N SER A 339 1.00 -6.54 8.58
CA SER A 339 0.97 -5.08 8.75
C SER A 339 2.09 -4.57 9.67
N LEU A 340 2.59 -5.42 10.57
CA LEU A 340 3.73 -5.13 11.45
C LEU A 340 5.04 -5.76 10.96
N GLY A 341 5.07 -6.26 9.71
CA GLY A 341 6.27 -6.80 9.07
C GLY A 341 6.64 -8.22 9.54
N GLY A 342 5.74 -8.91 10.24
CA GLY A 342 5.88 -10.33 10.58
C GLY A 342 5.53 -11.25 9.39
N HIS A 343 5.60 -12.55 9.64
CA HIS A 343 5.25 -13.59 8.67
C HIS A 343 4.51 -14.73 9.36
N ILE A 344 3.55 -15.36 8.66
CA ILE A 344 2.84 -16.55 9.11
C ILE A 344 2.99 -17.68 8.12
N ALA A 345 3.34 -18.85 8.62
CA ALA A 345 3.34 -20.12 7.88
C ALA A 345 2.37 -21.11 8.52
N VAL A 346 1.94 -22.10 7.76
CA VAL A 346 1.02 -23.14 8.20
C VAL A 346 1.50 -24.52 7.77
N GLU A 347 1.42 -25.47 8.68
CA GLU A 347 1.60 -26.89 8.47
C GLU A 347 0.29 -27.57 8.86
N SER A 348 -0.28 -28.44 8.02
CA SER A 348 -1.52 -29.13 8.32
C SER A 348 -1.60 -30.47 7.61
N GLU A 349 -2.22 -31.43 8.26
CA GLU A 349 -2.49 -32.75 7.73
C GLU A 349 -3.91 -33.18 8.11
N VAL A 350 -4.64 -33.74 7.14
CA VAL A 350 -6.05 -34.15 7.33
C VAL A 350 -6.16 -35.19 8.45
N ASN A 351 -7.08 -34.97 9.37
CA ASN A 351 -7.35 -35.77 10.57
C ASN A 351 -6.22 -35.84 11.60
N VAL A 352 -5.15 -35.07 11.43
CA VAL A 352 -4.06 -34.92 12.41
C VAL A 352 -4.18 -33.62 13.17
N GLY A 353 -4.32 -32.50 12.44
CA GLY A 353 -4.46 -31.17 13.00
C GLY A 353 -3.76 -30.08 12.18
N THR A 354 -3.64 -28.90 12.77
CA THR A 354 -3.03 -27.73 12.13
C THR A 354 -2.01 -27.08 13.06
N LYS A 355 -0.91 -26.57 12.48
CA LYS A 355 0.12 -25.80 13.17
C LYS A 355 0.40 -24.50 12.41
N PHE A 356 0.20 -23.39 13.09
CA PHE A 356 0.59 -22.06 12.63
C PHE A 356 1.92 -21.66 13.23
N ILE A 357 2.81 -21.09 12.40
CA ILE A 357 4.13 -20.59 12.79
C ILE A 357 4.14 -19.10 12.50
N ILE A 358 4.09 -18.29 13.53
CA ILE A 358 4.06 -16.83 13.44
C ILE A 358 5.44 -16.30 13.79
N SER A 359 6.06 -15.60 12.87
CA SER A 359 7.36 -14.93 13.06
C SER A 359 7.12 -13.43 13.21
N PHE A 360 7.56 -12.87 14.32
CA PHE A 360 7.46 -11.44 14.58
C PHE A 360 8.68 -10.72 14.04
N LYS A 361 8.51 -9.47 13.64
CA LYS A 361 9.62 -8.58 13.31
C LYS A 361 10.16 -8.00 14.63
N ASP A 362 11.44 -8.26 14.92
CA ASP A 362 12.12 -7.70 16.08
C ASP A 362 12.37 -6.19 15.94
#